data_5e7842a37885a0bd820964cba10f359b
#
_entry.id   5e7842a37885a0bd820964cba10f359b
#
_cell.length_a   1.000
_cell.length_b   1.000
_cell.length_c   1.000
_cell.angle_alpha   90.00
_cell.angle_beta   90.00
_cell.angle_gamma   90.00
#
_symmetry.space_group_name_H-M   'P 1'
#
loop_
_entity.id
_entity.type
_entity.pdbx_description
1 polymer ?
#
loop_
_entity_poly.entity_id
_entity_poly.type
_entity_poly.pdbx_seq_one_letter_code
_entity_poly.pdbx_strand_id
1 'polypeptide(L)'
;ETKELCSSKHSKVEGFPDLLSRGFEIVYMTGQQLEDIGFTQFIAHMAKEYLDSYGVQNAQIHWNQSHFSELFVDAWVNRYFEDNYTPPHNHAGNISGITILELPEESDLYDLRSLEFIWNNEHHRPEQVVGKTFLFDPQLMHWVTKQKCVSERRTFSFNLVVDIVR
;
A
#
# COMPACT_ATOMS: atom_id res chain seq x y z
N GLU A 1 9.62 -0.58 -15.72
CA GLU A 1 8.40 0.22 -15.97
C GLU A 1 8.04 1.10 -14.78
N THR A 2 8.03 0.58 -13.53
CA THR A 2 7.77 1.40 -12.34
C THR A 2 8.79 2.53 -12.10
N LYS A 3 10.04 2.40 -12.58
CA LYS A 3 11.06 3.44 -12.45
C LYS A 3 10.79 4.67 -13.32
N GLU A 4 10.19 4.49 -14.50
CA GLU A 4 9.82 5.59 -15.37
C GLU A 4 8.56 6.34 -14.90
N LEU A 5 7.59 5.61 -14.32
CA LEU A 5 6.37 6.19 -13.76
C LEU A 5 6.63 7.06 -12.51
N CYS A 6 7.69 6.76 -11.75
CA CYS A 6 8.06 7.53 -10.55
C CYS A 6 8.85 8.83 -10.84
N SER A 7 9.12 9.18 -12.10
CA SER A 7 9.88 10.39 -12.44
C SER A 7 9.04 11.68 -12.51
N SER A 8 7.73 11.62 -12.32
CA SER A 8 6.87 12.80 -12.31
C SER A 8 6.95 13.55 -10.97
N LYS A 9 7.25 14.82 -11.06
CA LYS A 9 7.49 15.79 -10.00
C LYS A 9 6.53 15.70 -8.81
N HIS A 10 7.08 15.81 -7.60
CA HIS A 10 6.44 15.96 -6.30
C HIS A 10 5.14 16.77 -6.36
N SER A 11 4.01 16.14 -6.20
CA SER A 11 2.80 16.84 -5.78
C SER A 11 2.82 16.91 -4.26
N LYS A 12 3.24 18.06 -3.71
CA LYS A 12 2.94 18.38 -2.31
C LYS A 12 1.43 18.43 -2.20
N VAL A 13 0.84 17.51 -1.45
CA VAL A 13 -0.56 17.65 -1.02
C VAL A 13 -0.56 18.81 -0.03
N GLU A 14 -1.01 20.00 -0.50
CA GLU A 14 -1.21 21.14 0.37
C GLU A 14 -2.28 20.77 1.41
N GLY A 15 -1.91 20.76 2.70
CA GLY A 15 -2.85 20.69 3.80
C GLY A 15 -2.61 19.65 4.88
N PHE A 16 -1.67 18.72 4.71
CA PHE A 16 -1.25 17.85 5.82
C PHE A 16 0.08 18.33 6.38
N PRO A 17 0.14 18.68 7.69
CA PRO A 17 1.38 19.10 8.30
C PRO A 17 2.41 17.95 8.27
N ASP A 18 3.68 18.31 8.13
CA ASP A 18 4.91 17.51 8.12
C ASP A 18 5.08 16.46 9.24
N LEU A 19 4.03 16.15 9.97
CA LEU A 19 4.05 15.24 11.12
C LEU A 19 4.03 13.76 10.72
N LEU A 20 3.60 13.42 9.51
CA LEU A 20 3.40 12.01 9.10
C LEU A 20 4.51 11.44 8.22
N SER A 21 5.39 12.26 7.68
CA SER A 21 6.46 11.75 6.82
C SER A 21 7.76 12.52 7.00
N ARG A 22 8.68 11.99 7.77
CA ARG A 22 10.06 12.47 7.71
C ARG A 22 10.81 11.69 6.64
N GLY A 23 10.77 12.24 5.41
CA GLY A 23 11.81 11.99 4.44
C GLY A 23 11.52 10.95 3.34
N PHE A 24 10.40 10.22 3.32
CA PHE A 24 10.13 9.34 2.19
C PHE A 24 9.33 10.05 1.08
N GLU A 25 9.54 9.61 -0.15
CA GLU A 25 8.82 10.15 -1.31
C GLU A 25 7.53 9.39 -1.55
N ILE A 26 6.43 10.11 -1.79
CA ILE A 26 5.13 9.55 -2.20
C ILE A 26 4.83 10.00 -3.62
N VAL A 27 4.51 9.04 -4.47
CA VAL A 27 4.05 9.29 -5.84
C VAL A 27 2.65 8.71 -6.01
N TYR A 28 1.64 9.57 -6.07
CA TYR A 28 0.27 9.15 -6.34
C TYR A 28 0.10 8.70 -7.79
N MET A 29 -0.69 7.65 -7.99
CA MET A 29 -0.98 7.10 -9.30
C MET A 29 -2.41 7.42 -9.72
N THR A 30 -2.59 7.75 -11.00
CA THR A 30 -3.91 7.94 -11.58
C THR A 30 -4.56 6.59 -11.92
N GLY A 31 -5.90 6.55 -12.00
CA GLY A 31 -6.62 5.36 -12.44
C GLY A 31 -6.16 4.85 -13.80
N GLN A 32 -5.87 5.75 -14.76
CA GLN A 32 -5.37 5.38 -16.08
C GLN A 32 -4.00 4.69 -16.01
N GLN A 33 -3.07 5.20 -15.20
CA GLN A 33 -1.76 4.56 -15.00
C GLN A 33 -1.90 3.15 -14.42
N LEU A 34 -2.86 2.94 -13.51
CA LEU A 34 -3.13 1.64 -12.91
C LEU A 34 -3.74 0.65 -13.93
N GLU A 35 -4.61 1.13 -14.82
CA GLU A 35 -5.16 0.33 -15.91
C GLU A 35 -4.08 -0.07 -16.91
N ASP A 36 -3.26 0.88 -17.35
CA ASP A 36 -2.20 0.66 -18.34
C ASP A 36 -1.19 -0.41 -17.92
N ILE A 37 -0.94 -0.56 -16.62
CA ILE A 37 -0.05 -1.61 -16.07
C ILE A 37 -0.79 -2.89 -15.65
N GLY A 38 -2.10 -2.98 -15.87
CA GLY A 38 -2.93 -4.14 -15.50
C GLY A 38 -3.12 -4.31 -13.99
N PHE A 39 -2.78 -3.29 -13.21
CA PHE A 39 -2.82 -3.36 -11.75
C PHE A 39 -4.23 -3.46 -11.20
N THR A 40 -5.18 -2.88 -11.90
CA THR A 40 -6.59 -2.90 -11.56
C THR A 40 -7.17 -4.31 -11.46
N GLN A 41 -6.87 -5.14 -12.48
CA GLN A 41 -7.33 -6.54 -12.51
C GLN A 41 -6.67 -7.35 -11.40
N PHE A 42 -5.39 -7.10 -11.13
CA PHE A 42 -4.66 -7.74 -10.05
C PHE A 42 -5.29 -7.42 -8.68
N ILE A 43 -5.58 -6.14 -8.41
CA ILE A 43 -6.22 -5.74 -7.15
C ILE A 43 -7.63 -6.32 -7.03
N ALA A 44 -8.41 -6.35 -8.11
CA ALA A 44 -9.73 -6.97 -8.11
C ALA A 44 -9.69 -8.42 -7.67
N HIS A 45 -8.75 -9.17 -8.22
CA HIS A 45 -8.54 -10.57 -7.86
C HIS A 45 -8.15 -10.72 -6.40
N MET A 46 -7.18 -9.94 -5.94
CA MET A 46 -6.71 -9.97 -4.55
C MET A 46 -7.79 -9.57 -3.54
N ALA A 47 -8.59 -8.55 -3.86
CA ALA A 47 -9.70 -8.12 -3.02
C ALA A 47 -10.77 -9.22 -2.91
N LYS A 48 -11.05 -9.93 -4.01
CA LYS A 48 -11.97 -11.06 -4.00
C LYS A 48 -11.46 -12.18 -3.10
N GLU A 49 -10.22 -12.60 -3.24
CA GLU A 49 -9.62 -13.65 -2.38
C GLU A 49 -9.64 -13.24 -0.91
N TYR A 50 -9.36 -11.97 -0.61
CA TYR A 50 -9.42 -11.45 0.76
C TYR A 50 -10.83 -11.58 1.33
N LEU A 51 -11.87 -11.15 0.60
CA LEU A 51 -13.26 -11.24 1.02
C LEU A 51 -13.72 -12.71 1.17
N ASP A 52 -13.35 -13.58 0.25
CA ASP A 52 -13.64 -15.01 0.30
C ASP A 52 -13.04 -15.64 1.58
N SER A 53 -11.85 -15.20 2.01
CA SER A 53 -11.20 -15.69 3.24
C SER A 53 -11.97 -15.34 4.53
N TYR A 54 -12.80 -14.30 4.49
CA TYR A 54 -13.74 -13.92 5.56
C TYR A 54 -15.14 -14.51 5.40
N GLY A 55 -15.33 -15.46 4.47
CA GLY A 55 -16.62 -16.12 4.23
C GLY A 55 -17.62 -15.26 3.45
N VAL A 56 -17.18 -14.17 2.82
CA VAL A 56 -18.02 -13.28 2.02
C VAL A 56 -18.11 -13.80 0.57
N GLN A 57 -18.55 -15.04 0.41
CA GLN A 57 -18.52 -15.76 -0.89
C GLN A 57 -19.50 -15.24 -1.92
N ASN A 58 -20.57 -14.54 -1.52
CA ASN A 58 -21.61 -14.04 -2.40
C ASN A 58 -21.55 -12.52 -2.61
N ALA A 59 -20.50 -11.85 -2.17
CA ALA A 59 -20.34 -10.45 -2.43
C ALA A 59 -20.03 -10.21 -3.90
N GLN A 60 -20.91 -9.54 -4.60
CA GLN A 60 -20.61 -8.98 -5.90
C GLN A 60 -19.82 -7.71 -5.69
N ILE A 61 -18.53 -7.76 -6.01
CA ILE A 61 -17.71 -6.56 -6.05
C ILE A 61 -18.10 -5.82 -7.31
N HIS A 62 -18.92 -4.78 -7.17
CA HIS A 62 -19.27 -3.93 -8.30
C HIS A 62 -18.13 -2.95 -8.57
N TRP A 63 -17.31 -3.32 -9.54
CA TRP A 63 -16.36 -2.41 -10.16
C TRP A 63 -17.13 -1.52 -11.12
N ASN A 64 -17.52 -0.34 -10.67
CA ASN A 64 -18.06 0.63 -11.60
C ASN A 64 -16.91 1.26 -12.38
N GLN A 65 -16.64 0.74 -13.57
CA GLN A 65 -15.57 1.22 -14.46
C GLN A 65 -15.69 2.71 -14.79
N SER A 66 -16.88 3.31 -14.69
CA SER A 66 -17.09 4.75 -14.91
C SER A 66 -16.66 5.62 -13.72
N HIS A 67 -16.45 5.02 -12.55
CA HIS A 67 -16.07 5.69 -11.31
C HIS A 67 -14.76 5.16 -10.72
N PHE A 68 -13.86 4.72 -11.58
CA PHE A 68 -12.60 4.11 -11.18
C PHE A 68 -11.78 4.99 -10.23
N SER A 69 -11.88 6.33 -10.39
CA SER A 69 -11.27 7.30 -9.50
C SER A 69 -11.93 7.37 -8.11
N GLU A 70 -13.17 6.87 -7.96
CA GLU A 70 -13.90 6.89 -6.70
C GLU A 70 -13.75 5.60 -5.91
N LEU A 71 -13.41 4.47 -6.56
CA LEU A 71 -13.13 3.18 -5.89
C LEU A 71 -11.76 3.14 -5.25
N PHE A 72 -10.78 3.80 -5.84
CA PHE A 72 -9.49 4.04 -5.23
C PHE A 72 -9.57 5.36 -4.48
N VAL A 73 -9.76 5.28 -3.17
CA VAL A 73 -9.62 6.47 -2.33
C VAL A 73 -8.22 7.01 -2.49
N ASP A 74 -7.22 6.10 -2.51
CA ASP A 74 -5.81 6.41 -2.76
C ASP A 74 -5.05 5.21 -3.31
N ALA A 75 -4.12 5.47 -4.25
CA ALA A 75 -3.11 4.50 -4.68
C ALA A 75 -1.80 5.23 -4.94
N TRP A 76 -0.72 4.78 -4.32
CA TRP A 76 0.56 5.48 -4.37
C TRP A 76 1.75 4.55 -4.22
N VAL A 77 2.90 5.01 -4.74
CA VAL A 77 4.21 4.38 -4.53
C VAL A 77 4.93 5.13 -3.42
N ASN A 78 5.44 4.40 -2.42
CA ASN A 78 6.34 4.93 -1.40
C ASN A 78 7.77 4.53 -1.74
N ARG A 79 8.69 5.47 -1.60
CA ARG A 79 10.13 5.28 -1.77
C ARG A 79 10.83 5.65 -0.47
N TYR A 80 11.49 4.69 0.14
CA TYR A 80 12.22 4.86 1.40
C TYR A 80 13.72 4.71 1.15
N PHE A 81 14.46 5.62 1.73
CA PHE A 81 15.92 5.61 1.78
C PHE A 81 16.40 5.56 3.23
N GLU A 82 17.71 5.61 3.47
CA GLU A 82 18.27 5.63 4.81
C GLU A 82 17.57 6.66 5.69
N ASP A 83 17.29 6.27 6.92
CA ASP A 83 16.60 7.08 7.95
C ASP A 83 15.11 7.35 7.70
N ASN A 84 14.55 6.97 6.56
CA ASN A 84 13.12 7.15 6.30
C ASN A 84 12.26 6.15 7.08
N TYR A 85 11.08 6.57 7.50
CA TYR A 85 10.10 5.76 8.21
C TYR A 85 8.69 6.30 8.02
N THR A 86 7.69 5.48 8.27
CA THR A 86 6.28 5.91 8.38
C THR A 86 5.81 5.68 9.81
N PRO A 87 5.31 6.70 10.52
CA PRO A 87 4.81 6.53 11.88
C PRO A 87 3.55 5.65 11.92
N PRO A 88 3.18 5.13 13.11
CA PRO A 88 1.92 4.38 13.28
C PRO A 88 0.70 5.17 12.79
N HIS A 89 -0.09 4.55 11.94
CA HIS A 89 -1.30 5.15 11.35
C HIS A 89 -2.31 4.07 10.92
N ASN A 90 -3.49 4.50 10.54
CA ASN A 90 -4.53 3.70 9.90
C ASN A 90 -5.14 4.48 8.74
N HIS A 91 -6.06 3.87 7.99
CA HIS A 91 -6.68 4.45 6.80
C HIS A 91 -8.21 4.39 6.85
N ALA A 92 -8.83 5.15 5.95
CA ALA A 92 -10.23 4.96 5.59
C ALA A 92 -10.35 3.90 4.48
N GLY A 93 -11.57 3.37 4.29
CA GLY A 93 -11.87 2.36 3.26
C GLY A 93 -12.31 1.04 3.86
N ASN A 94 -12.37 0.01 3.00
CA ASN A 94 -12.77 -1.35 3.39
C ASN A 94 -11.62 -2.35 3.34
N ILE A 95 -10.64 -2.11 2.47
CA ILE A 95 -9.43 -2.93 2.33
C ILE A 95 -8.25 -2.01 2.11
N SER A 96 -7.17 -2.20 2.87
CA SER A 96 -5.86 -1.62 2.59
C SER A 96 -4.90 -2.68 2.07
N GLY A 97 -3.99 -2.26 1.20
CA GLY A 97 -2.98 -3.16 0.66
C GLY A 97 -1.62 -2.51 0.52
N ILE A 98 -0.59 -3.34 0.71
CA ILE A 98 0.82 -2.97 0.49
C ILE A 98 1.48 -4.08 -0.31
N THR A 99 1.96 -3.75 -1.51
CA THR A 99 2.78 -4.65 -2.33
C THR A 99 4.25 -4.23 -2.25
N ILE A 100 5.13 -5.16 -1.98
CA ILE A 100 6.57 -4.93 -1.95
C ILE A 100 7.10 -4.93 -3.39
N LEU A 101 7.60 -3.81 -3.87
CA LEU A 101 8.13 -3.64 -5.22
C LEU A 101 9.65 -3.80 -5.29
N GLU A 102 10.35 -3.31 -4.29
CA GLU A 102 11.82 -3.35 -4.22
C GLU A 102 12.25 -3.41 -2.76
N LEU A 103 13.29 -4.19 -2.48
CA LEU A 103 13.95 -4.25 -1.19
C LEU A 103 15.43 -3.96 -1.41
N PRO A 104 16.11 -3.26 -0.47
CA PRO A 104 17.56 -3.05 -0.55
C PRO A 104 18.32 -4.36 -0.63
N GLU A 105 19.36 -4.43 -1.47
CA GLU A 105 20.20 -5.62 -1.60
C GLU A 105 20.94 -5.96 -0.29
N GLU A 106 21.29 -4.92 0.48
CA GLU A 106 21.96 -5.03 1.78
C GLU A 106 21.01 -5.27 2.96
N SER A 107 19.71 -5.54 2.71
CA SER A 107 18.72 -5.74 3.76
C SER A 107 19.10 -6.89 4.70
N ASP A 108 19.15 -6.60 5.98
CA ASP A 108 19.20 -7.61 7.03
C ASP A 108 17.78 -8.07 7.42
N LEU A 109 17.68 -9.00 8.36
CA LEU A 109 16.39 -9.51 8.84
C LEU A 109 15.50 -8.41 9.45
N TYR A 110 16.10 -7.33 9.98
CA TYR A 110 15.35 -6.20 10.53
C TYR A 110 14.67 -5.42 9.40
N ASP A 111 15.37 -5.11 8.31
CA ASP A 111 14.82 -4.36 7.19
C ASP A 111 13.77 -5.17 6.43
N LEU A 112 13.97 -6.50 6.30
CA LEU A 112 12.98 -7.42 5.72
C LEU A 112 11.70 -7.55 6.57
N ARG A 113 11.68 -7.01 7.79
CA ARG A 113 10.54 -6.99 8.71
C ARG A 113 10.19 -5.59 9.17
N SER A 114 10.52 -4.58 8.38
CA SER A 114 10.28 -3.17 8.72
C SER A 114 8.80 -2.77 8.69
N LEU A 115 7.93 -3.50 7.97
CA LEU A 115 6.48 -3.33 8.04
C LEU A 115 5.94 -4.04 9.29
N GLU A 116 5.28 -3.26 10.14
CA GLU A 116 4.77 -3.73 11.43
C GLU A 116 3.28 -3.43 11.56
N PHE A 117 2.59 -4.33 12.28
CA PHE A 117 1.16 -4.22 12.60
C PHE A 117 0.93 -4.46 14.10
N ILE A 118 -0.15 -3.88 14.64
CA ILE A 118 -0.72 -4.29 15.92
C ILE A 118 -2.06 -4.99 15.65
N TRP A 119 -2.14 -6.27 15.99
CA TRP A 119 -3.38 -7.04 15.93
C TRP A 119 -3.56 -7.83 17.21
N ASN A 120 -4.75 -7.78 17.80
CA ASN A 120 -5.06 -8.40 19.10
C ASN A 120 -4.08 -8.03 20.23
N ASN A 121 -3.60 -6.78 20.26
CA ASN A 121 -2.58 -6.28 21.18
C ASN A 121 -1.21 -6.95 21.04
N GLU A 122 -0.96 -7.63 19.94
CA GLU A 122 0.32 -8.24 19.62
C GLU A 122 1.00 -7.53 18.46
N HIS A 123 2.32 -7.49 18.51
CA HIS A 123 3.18 -6.97 17.44
C HIS A 123 3.43 -8.05 16.39
N HIS A 124 3.07 -7.76 15.14
CA HIS A 124 3.30 -8.62 13.99
C HIS A 124 4.28 -7.96 13.04
N ARG A 125 5.34 -8.69 12.69
CA ARG A 125 6.41 -8.28 11.79
C ARG A 125 6.56 -9.30 10.65
N PRO A 126 5.68 -9.27 9.65
CA PRO A 126 5.75 -10.24 8.57
C PRO A 126 7.03 -10.03 7.74
N GLU A 127 7.60 -11.13 7.30
CA GLU A 127 8.71 -11.09 6.36
C GLU A 127 8.25 -10.54 5.02
N GLN A 128 8.98 -9.57 4.51
CA GLN A 128 8.74 -8.90 3.24
C GLN A 128 9.59 -9.56 2.15
N VAL A 129 8.95 -9.84 1.02
CA VAL A 129 9.58 -10.40 -0.18
C VAL A 129 9.06 -9.61 -1.38
N VAL A 130 9.90 -9.30 -2.33
CA VAL A 130 9.50 -8.60 -3.57
C VAL A 130 8.39 -9.39 -4.27
N GLY A 131 7.32 -8.68 -4.65
CA GLY A 131 6.11 -9.25 -5.24
C GLY A 131 5.04 -9.67 -4.22
N LYS A 132 5.37 -9.75 -2.92
CA LYS A 132 4.39 -10.07 -1.87
C LYS A 132 3.44 -8.90 -1.62
N THR A 133 2.15 -9.20 -1.54
CA THR A 133 1.10 -8.24 -1.17
C THR A 133 0.51 -8.62 0.18
N PHE A 134 0.37 -7.64 1.05
CA PHE A 134 -0.34 -7.72 2.31
C PHE A 134 -1.68 -7.01 2.15
N LEU A 135 -2.78 -7.71 2.43
CA LEU A 135 -4.12 -7.13 2.52
C LEU A 135 -4.60 -7.16 3.96
N PHE A 136 -5.20 -6.07 4.40
CA PHE A 136 -5.62 -5.94 5.79
C PHE A 136 -6.77 -4.94 5.95
N ASP A 137 -7.42 -5.00 7.11
CA ASP A 137 -8.42 -4.02 7.52
C ASP A 137 -7.76 -2.63 7.61
N PRO A 138 -8.30 -1.59 6.95
CA PRO A 138 -7.76 -0.24 7.01
C PRO A 138 -7.62 0.34 8.41
N GLN A 139 -8.44 -0.11 9.36
CA GLN A 139 -8.37 0.32 10.76
C GLN A 139 -7.19 -0.32 11.52
N LEU A 140 -6.53 -1.32 10.93
CA LEU A 140 -5.39 -1.96 11.56
C LEU A 140 -4.22 -0.99 11.65
N MET A 141 -3.78 -0.72 12.88
CA MET A 141 -2.62 0.15 13.13
C MET A 141 -1.36 -0.47 12.55
N HIS A 142 -0.67 0.26 11.69
CA HIS A 142 0.55 -0.20 11.05
C HIS A 142 1.54 0.93 10.82
N TRP A 143 2.80 0.58 10.59
CA TRP A 143 3.88 1.52 10.33
C TRP A 143 5.05 0.85 9.63
N VAL A 144 5.99 1.65 9.16
CA VAL A 144 7.27 1.20 8.65
C VAL A 144 8.36 1.72 9.56
N THR A 145 9.17 0.83 10.13
CA THR A 145 10.31 1.22 10.96
C THR A 145 11.37 1.93 10.16
N LYS A 146 12.24 2.62 10.86
CA LYS A 146 13.33 3.39 10.26
C LYS A 146 14.21 2.50 9.38
N GLN A 147 14.33 2.88 8.10
CA GLN A 147 15.20 2.21 7.14
C GLN A 147 16.67 2.39 7.53
N LYS A 148 17.44 1.32 7.55
CA LYS A 148 18.89 1.36 7.84
C LYS A 148 19.75 1.34 6.58
N CYS A 149 19.20 0.80 5.49
CA CYS A 149 19.90 0.67 4.23
C CYS A 149 19.91 1.96 3.45
N VAL A 150 20.98 2.22 2.73
CA VAL A 150 21.12 3.38 1.83
C VAL A 150 20.34 3.17 0.55
N SER A 151 20.29 1.92 0.05
CA SER A 151 19.53 1.55 -1.15
C SER A 151 18.03 1.68 -0.94
N GLU A 152 17.32 1.92 -2.03
CA GLU A 152 15.88 2.18 -2.02
C GLU A 152 15.08 0.95 -1.61
N ARG A 153 14.11 1.13 -0.71
CA ARG A 153 12.98 0.26 -0.50
C ARG A 153 11.76 0.90 -1.16
N ARG A 154 11.04 0.15 -1.99
CA ARG A 154 9.85 0.65 -2.68
C ARG A 154 8.64 -0.23 -2.40
N THR A 155 7.51 0.42 -2.11
CA THR A 155 6.22 -0.26 -1.96
C THR A 155 5.15 0.44 -2.78
N PHE A 156 4.19 -0.34 -3.23
CA PHE A 156 2.93 0.18 -3.75
C PHE A 156 1.86 0.00 -2.68
N SER A 157 1.20 1.07 -2.31
CA SER A 157 0.13 1.08 -1.30
C SER A 157 -1.18 1.53 -1.92
N PHE A 158 -2.29 1.00 -1.43
CA PHE A 158 -3.62 1.35 -1.90
C PHE A 158 -4.66 1.15 -0.82
N ASN A 159 -5.74 1.94 -0.90
CA ASN A 159 -6.96 1.77 -0.13
C ASN A 159 -8.14 1.57 -1.09
N LEU A 160 -8.99 0.60 -0.80
CA LEU A 160 -10.16 0.29 -1.59
C LEU A 160 -11.43 0.61 -0.81
N VAL A 161 -12.40 1.18 -1.52
CA VAL A 161 -13.80 1.18 -1.12
C VAL A 161 -14.51 0.13 -1.96
N VAL A 162 -15.11 -0.86 -1.31
CA VAL A 162 -15.78 -1.98 -1.95
C VAL A 162 -17.23 -1.99 -1.52
N ASP A 163 -18.15 -1.93 -2.49
CA ASP A 163 -19.57 -2.13 -2.24
C ASP A 163 -19.88 -3.63 -2.21
N ILE A 164 -20.27 -4.12 -1.05
CA ILE A 164 -20.69 -5.50 -0.86
C ILE A 164 -22.21 -5.54 -1.02
N VAL A 165 -22.68 -6.04 -2.17
CA VAL A 165 -24.12 -6.32 -2.36
C VAL A 165 -24.44 -7.63 -1.67
N ARG A 166 -25.27 -7.58 -0.64
CA ARG A 166 -25.77 -8.75 0.11
C ARG A 166 -26.95 -9.38 -0.61
#